data_d0411c2e7a10a9025c459e314cd88d75
#
_entry.id   d0411c2e7a10a9025c459e314cd88d75
#
_cell.length_a   1.000
_cell.length_b   1.000
_cell.length_c   1.000
_cell.angle_alpha   90.00
_cell.angle_beta   90.00
_cell.angle_gamma   90.00
#
_symmetry.space_group_name_H-M   'P 1'
#
loop_
_entity.id
_entity.type
_entity.pdbx_description
1 polymer ?
#
loop_
_entity_poly.entity_id
_entity_poly.type
_entity_poly.pdbx_seq_one_letter_code
_entity_poly.pdbx_strand_id
1 'polypeptide(L)'
;MAARVAMLAPFAPPSVRGNAVTVARIARGLTERGVPLRVWDLSVRPEATVAAEVEAYRPALVHAFHAHRAGRLALALARRLEIPLVVTFTGTDANHDLFDAERAPAVRRVLEGAARLTVFHASIGDRVAAVLPDLRARLVVVPQSVGLVAHEPLDLRARWPLPSGVVAFLLPAAIRPVKDPMLPLAPLERLSTRFPEIRMIYAGPLLDPGVGEALLRRLASLPWARHIGTVPHAQMASLLAQSDVVLNCSLSEGGMANSVLEALAAGRAVLASDIEGNRSLVENGVTGVLFRDEAEFEVRAAELAGDPGLRERLGQAGRELVARDYPLSREIDGYRDVYRALIPVPA
;
A
#
# COMPACT_ATOMS: atom_id res chain seq x y z
N MET A 1 31.76 2.74 -14.83
CA MET A 1 31.01 3.16 -13.64
C MET A 1 29.67 2.43 -13.66
N ALA A 2 29.21 1.93 -12.50
CA ALA A 2 27.89 1.27 -12.42
C ALA A 2 26.78 2.23 -12.82
N ALA A 3 25.77 1.74 -13.54
CA ALA A 3 24.64 2.54 -14.01
C ALA A 3 23.79 3.00 -12.82
N ARG A 4 23.60 4.30 -12.66
CA ARG A 4 22.85 4.91 -11.57
C ARG A 4 21.37 5.04 -11.91
N VAL A 5 20.49 4.82 -10.94
CA VAL A 5 19.04 4.97 -11.10
C VAL A 5 18.54 6.18 -10.29
N ALA A 6 17.79 7.06 -10.94
CA ALA A 6 17.06 8.14 -10.26
C ALA A 6 15.61 7.72 -10.03
N MET A 7 15.19 7.60 -8.77
CA MET A 7 13.81 7.29 -8.39
C MET A 7 13.08 8.57 -7.98
N LEU A 8 11.99 8.90 -8.65
CA LEU A 8 11.11 10.02 -8.35
C LEU A 8 9.81 9.50 -7.73
N ALA A 9 9.51 9.95 -6.54
CA ALA A 9 8.33 9.52 -5.81
C ALA A 9 7.48 10.72 -5.36
N PRO A 10 6.14 10.62 -5.39
CA PRO A 10 5.27 11.66 -4.86
C PRO A 10 5.42 11.83 -3.34
N PHE A 11 5.86 10.78 -2.65
CA PHE A 11 6.17 10.76 -1.22
C PHE A 11 7.27 9.74 -0.96
N ALA A 12 8.22 10.07 -0.07
CA ALA A 12 9.24 9.17 0.44
C ALA A 12 9.37 9.31 1.97
N PRO A 13 10.15 8.48 2.67
CA PRO A 13 10.37 8.67 4.10
C PRO A 13 10.84 10.08 4.45
N PRO A 14 10.36 10.67 5.58
CA PRO A 14 9.67 10.03 6.72
C PRO A 14 8.15 9.89 6.56
N SER A 15 7.57 10.12 5.37
CA SER A 15 6.13 9.94 5.14
C SER A 15 5.70 8.49 5.43
N VAL A 16 4.60 8.33 6.17
CA VAL A 16 3.98 7.01 6.49
C VAL A 16 2.92 6.58 5.46
N ARG A 17 2.82 7.27 4.32
CA ARG A 17 1.89 6.91 3.24
C ARG A 17 2.34 5.61 2.58
N GLY A 18 1.39 4.78 2.13
CA GLY A 18 1.68 3.48 1.50
C GLY A 18 2.70 3.56 0.37
N ASN A 19 2.63 4.59 -0.49
CA ASN A 19 3.60 4.80 -1.56
C ASN A 19 5.02 5.04 -1.03
N ALA A 20 5.17 5.79 0.06
CA ALA A 20 6.48 6.04 0.66
C ALA A 20 7.08 4.76 1.24
N VAL A 21 6.27 3.93 1.89
CA VAL A 21 6.67 2.61 2.41
C VAL A 21 7.13 1.70 1.27
N THR A 22 6.36 1.64 0.18
CA THR A 22 6.70 0.85 -1.01
C THR A 22 8.00 1.31 -1.65
N VAL A 23 8.17 2.61 -1.89
CA VAL A 23 9.39 3.18 -2.48
C VAL A 23 10.61 2.90 -1.59
N ALA A 24 10.48 3.09 -0.27
CA ALA A 24 11.57 2.83 0.68
C ALA A 24 12.01 1.37 0.68
N ARG A 25 11.04 0.44 0.66
CA ARG A 25 11.29 -1.02 0.60
C ARG A 25 12.06 -1.40 -0.67
N ILE A 26 11.56 -0.95 -1.82
CA ILE A 26 12.17 -1.24 -3.13
C ILE A 26 13.56 -0.61 -3.22
N ALA A 27 13.71 0.66 -2.84
CA ALA A 27 14.99 1.36 -2.87
C ALA A 27 16.04 0.67 -2.00
N ARG A 28 15.68 0.30 -0.76
CA ARG A 28 16.56 -0.44 0.14
C ARG A 28 16.98 -1.78 -0.46
N GLY A 29 16.02 -2.61 -0.90
CA GLY A 29 16.33 -3.93 -1.44
C GLY A 29 17.20 -3.86 -2.70
N LEU A 30 16.99 -2.89 -3.59
CA LEU A 30 17.83 -2.68 -4.76
C LEU A 30 19.25 -2.20 -4.38
N THR A 31 19.37 -1.32 -3.37
CA THR A 31 20.67 -0.88 -2.86
C THR A 31 21.45 -2.05 -2.26
N GLU A 32 20.80 -2.91 -1.47
CA GLU A 32 21.38 -4.14 -0.91
C GLU A 32 21.84 -5.13 -2.00
N ARG A 33 21.23 -5.08 -3.19
CA ARG A 33 21.64 -5.83 -4.40
C ARG A 33 22.67 -5.09 -5.26
N GLY A 34 23.27 -4.01 -4.74
CA GLY A 34 24.35 -3.27 -5.40
C GLY A 34 23.89 -2.33 -6.53
N VAL A 35 22.60 -2.02 -6.66
CA VAL A 35 22.12 -1.04 -7.63
C VAL A 35 22.33 0.38 -7.07
N PRO A 36 23.20 1.21 -7.66
CA PRO A 36 23.36 2.59 -7.23
C PRO A 36 22.13 3.40 -7.55
N LEU A 37 21.42 3.86 -6.53
CA LEU A 37 20.20 4.66 -6.73
C LEU A 37 20.09 5.79 -5.73
N ARG A 38 19.28 6.80 -6.08
CA ARG A 38 18.85 7.86 -5.19
C ARG A 38 17.36 8.12 -5.38
N VAL A 39 16.68 8.40 -4.26
CA VAL A 39 15.24 8.71 -4.24
C VAL A 39 15.05 10.21 -4.04
N TRP A 40 14.14 10.81 -4.81
CA TRP A 40 13.69 12.19 -4.66
C TRP A 40 12.21 12.21 -4.28
N ASP A 41 11.90 12.87 -3.16
CA ASP A 41 10.54 13.14 -2.69
C ASP A 41 10.04 14.45 -3.28
N LEU A 42 8.99 14.37 -4.10
CA LEU A 42 8.40 15.52 -4.77
C LEU A 42 7.41 16.29 -3.88
N SER A 43 7.06 15.76 -2.71
CA SER A 43 6.16 16.46 -1.77
C SER A 43 6.84 17.56 -0.96
N VAL A 44 8.17 17.51 -0.86
CA VAL A 44 8.96 18.39 0.02
C VAL A 44 9.99 19.24 -0.73
N ARG A 45 10.10 19.06 -2.05
CA ARG A 45 11.08 19.76 -2.90
C ARG A 45 10.44 20.35 -4.15
N PRO A 46 10.80 21.58 -4.55
CA PRO A 46 10.38 22.14 -5.84
C PRO A 46 10.89 21.29 -7.02
N GLU A 47 10.05 21.10 -8.04
CA GLU A 47 10.41 20.32 -9.22
C GLU A 47 11.70 20.80 -9.91
N ALA A 48 11.93 22.10 -9.97
CA ALA A 48 13.15 22.67 -10.55
C ALA A 48 14.41 22.26 -9.80
N THR A 49 14.36 22.22 -8.46
CA THR A 49 15.47 21.77 -7.62
C THR A 49 15.74 20.27 -7.85
N VAL A 50 14.68 19.45 -7.87
CA VAL A 50 14.79 18.02 -8.16
C VAL A 50 15.38 17.79 -9.54
N ALA A 51 14.95 18.55 -10.55
CA ALA A 51 15.47 18.43 -11.90
C ALA A 51 16.98 18.69 -11.95
N ALA A 52 17.46 19.78 -11.37
CA ALA A 52 18.88 20.11 -11.33
C ALA A 52 19.71 19.03 -10.57
N GLU A 53 19.19 18.54 -9.44
CA GLU A 53 19.87 17.49 -8.67
C GLU A 53 19.95 16.14 -9.44
N VAL A 54 18.88 15.75 -10.16
CA VAL A 54 18.85 14.53 -10.98
C VAL A 54 19.85 14.64 -12.11
N GLU A 55 19.93 15.80 -12.79
CA GLU A 55 20.91 16.05 -13.84
C GLU A 55 22.36 15.95 -13.32
N ALA A 56 22.63 16.59 -12.18
CA ALA A 56 23.93 16.52 -11.53
C ALA A 56 24.29 15.08 -11.10
N TYR A 57 23.29 14.27 -10.74
CA TYR A 57 23.45 12.85 -10.40
C TYR A 57 23.84 12.00 -11.60
N ARG A 58 23.53 12.43 -12.84
CA ARG A 58 23.81 11.72 -14.11
C ARG A 58 23.30 10.27 -14.08
N PRO A 59 22.00 10.03 -13.92
CA PRO A 59 21.47 8.66 -13.93
C PRO A 59 21.54 8.05 -15.33
N ALA A 60 21.54 6.74 -15.39
CA ALA A 60 21.37 5.96 -16.62
C ALA A 60 19.89 5.58 -16.86
N LEU A 61 19.04 5.77 -15.86
CA LEU A 61 17.60 5.46 -15.88
C LEU A 61 16.85 6.34 -14.89
N VAL A 62 15.67 6.81 -15.29
CA VAL A 62 14.70 7.44 -14.38
C VAL A 62 13.57 6.46 -14.10
N HIS A 63 13.21 6.28 -12.82
CA HIS A 63 12.08 5.49 -12.39
C HIS A 63 11.08 6.38 -11.64
N ALA A 64 9.87 6.52 -12.17
CA ALA A 64 8.78 7.27 -11.55
C ALA A 64 7.80 6.34 -10.84
N PHE A 65 7.51 6.63 -9.58
CA PHE A 65 6.37 6.03 -8.87
C PHE A 65 5.18 6.96 -9.01
N HIS A 66 4.09 6.50 -9.62
CA HIS A 66 2.88 7.22 -9.97
C HIS A 66 2.97 8.05 -11.26
N ALA A 67 2.24 7.62 -12.27
CA ALA A 67 2.30 8.18 -13.63
C ALA A 67 1.97 9.68 -13.70
N HIS A 68 0.98 10.16 -12.94
CA HIS A 68 0.61 11.58 -12.94
C HIS A 68 1.55 12.44 -12.10
N ARG A 69 1.76 12.09 -10.81
CA ARG A 69 2.44 12.97 -9.84
C ARG A 69 3.95 13.05 -10.04
N ALA A 70 4.60 11.92 -10.31
CA ALA A 70 6.04 11.87 -10.55
C ALA A 70 6.39 11.74 -12.04
N GLY A 71 5.50 11.11 -12.82
CA GLY A 71 5.76 10.77 -14.21
C GLY A 71 6.01 11.96 -15.13
N ARG A 72 5.35 13.10 -14.91
CA ARG A 72 5.52 14.29 -15.74
C ARG A 72 6.97 14.82 -15.70
N LEU A 73 7.49 15.03 -14.49
CA LEU A 73 8.88 15.46 -14.30
C LEU A 73 9.85 14.40 -14.77
N ALA A 74 9.58 13.12 -14.47
CA ALA A 74 10.41 11.99 -14.87
C ALA A 74 10.52 11.88 -16.41
N LEU A 75 9.41 12.05 -17.13
CA LEU A 75 9.41 12.04 -18.60
C LEU A 75 10.24 13.20 -19.19
N ALA A 76 10.09 14.40 -18.61
CA ALA A 76 10.87 15.56 -19.05
C ALA A 76 12.37 15.34 -18.86
N LEU A 77 12.77 14.79 -17.71
CA LEU A 77 14.17 14.44 -17.40
C LEU A 77 14.70 13.32 -18.31
N ALA A 78 13.94 12.24 -18.48
CA ALA A 78 14.33 11.11 -19.31
C ALA A 78 14.57 11.54 -20.77
N ARG A 79 13.70 12.40 -21.32
CA ARG A 79 13.87 12.95 -22.68
C ARG A 79 15.08 13.86 -22.79
N ARG A 80 15.28 14.76 -21.81
CA ARG A 80 16.40 15.71 -21.82
C ARG A 80 17.76 15.02 -21.67
N LEU A 81 17.82 13.95 -20.88
CA LEU A 81 19.03 13.16 -20.65
C LEU A 81 19.20 12.01 -21.65
N GLU A 82 18.23 11.79 -22.53
CA GLU A 82 18.21 10.70 -23.53
C GLU A 82 18.38 9.31 -22.89
N ILE A 83 17.71 9.09 -21.74
CA ILE A 83 17.77 7.84 -20.98
C ILE A 83 16.38 7.21 -20.82
N PRO A 84 16.29 5.88 -20.57
CA PRO A 84 15.02 5.20 -20.40
C PRO A 84 14.26 5.67 -19.17
N LEU A 85 12.91 5.67 -19.30
CA LEU A 85 11.94 5.90 -18.23
C LEU A 85 11.26 4.60 -17.88
N VAL A 86 11.20 4.25 -16.58
CA VAL A 86 10.31 3.25 -16.01
C VAL A 86 9.23 3.95 -15.21
N VAL A 87 7.99 3.48 -15.29
CA VAL A 87 6.88 3.99 -14.48
C VAL A 87 6.24 2.84 -13.72
N THR A 88 6.16 2.97 -12.39
CA THR A 88 5.37 2.08 -11.53
C THR A 88 4.01 2.71 -11.24
N PHE A 89 2.93 2.01 -11.56
CA PHE A 89 1.61 2.39 -11.12
C PHE A 89 1.46 2.14 -9.61
N THR A 90 0.89 3.11 -8.90
CA THR A 90 0.78 3.06 -7.44
C THR A 90 -0.66 3.17 -6.93
N GLY A 91 -1.62 3.26 -7.85
CA GLY A 91 -3.03 3.16 -7.51
C GLY A 91 -3.93 4.19 -8.16
N THR A 92 -3.95 5.41 -7.67
CA THR A 92 -4.85 6.44 -8.20
C THR A 92 -4.57 6.77 -9.66
N ASP A 93 -3.36 6.59 -10.11
CA ASP A 93 -2.96 6.76 -11.50
C ASP A 93 -3.59 5.74 -12.44
N ALA A 94 -3.72 4.48 -12.01
CA ALA A 94 -4.35 3.41 -12.79
C ALA A 94 -5.88 3.36 -12.63
N ASN A 95 -6.40 3.77 -11.47
CA ASN A 95 -7.83 3.64 -11.14
C ASN A 95 -8.64 4.91 -11.41
N HIS A 96 -8.00 6.08 -11.40
CA HIS A 96 -8.67 7.38 -11.51
C HIS A 96 -8.01 8.29 -12.56
N ASP A 97 -6.73 8.61 -12.43
CA ASP A 97 -6.09 9.66 -13.24
C ASP A 97 -6.04 9.29 -14.75
N LEU A 98 -5.95 8.00 -15.09
CA LEU A 98 -6.00 7.51 -16.49
C LEU A 98 -7.38 7.73 -17.14
N PHE A 99 -8.44 7.86 -16.34
CA PHE A 99 -9.83 8.02 -16.78
C PHE A 99 -10.38 9.44 -16.53
N ASP A 100 -9.64 10.26 -15.82
CA ASP A 100 -10.01 11.65 -15.52
C ASP A 100 -9.78 12.55 -16.74
N ALA A 101 -10.79 13.33 -17.14
CA ALA A 101 -10.75 14.11 -18.38
C ALA A 101 -9.59 15.13 -18.42
N GLU A 102 -9.20 15.69 -17.27
CA GLU A 102 -8.12 16.69 -17.19
C GLU A 102 -6.74 16.05 -17.09
N ARG A 103 -6.63 14.91 -16.38
CA ARG A 103 -5.35 14.25 -16.08
C ARG A 103 -4.94 13.20 -17.10
N ALA A 104 -5.91 12.49 -17.69
CA ALA A 104 -5.65 11.42 -18.64
C ALA A 104 -4.71 11.81 -19.81
N PRO A 105 -4.81 13.01 -20.42
CA PRO A 105 -3.87 13.38 -21.49
C PRO A 105 -2.41 13.46 -21.01
N ALA A 106 -2.16 13.90 -19.79
CA ALA A 106 -0.82 13.95 -19.21
C ALA A 106 -0.32 12.55 -18.85
N VAL A 107 -1.18 11.74 -18.23
CA VAL A 107 -0.88 10.34 -17.87
C VAL A 107 -0.53 9.55 -19.13
N ARG A 108 -1.35 9.61 -20.19
CA ARG A 108 -1.09 8.91 -21.47
C ARG A 108 0.25 9.26 -22.06
N ARG A 109 0.60 10.55 -22.15
CA ARG A 109 1.92 11.00 -22.65
C ARG A 109 3.09 10.42 -21.85
N VAL A 110 2.93 10.30 -20.53
CA VAL A 110 3.95 9.68 -19.67
C VAL A 110 4.09 8.20 -19.96
N LEU A 111 2.97 7.48 -20.04
CA LEU A 111 2.97 6.04 -20.31
C LEU A 111 3.52 5.69 -21.69
N GLU A 112 3.14 6.45 -22.72
CA GLU A 112 3.65 6.31 -24.10
C GLU A 112 5.15 6.57 -24.20
N GLY A 113 5.67 7.50 -23.38
CA GLY A 113 7.09 7.81 -23.31
C GLY A 113 7.92 6.87 -22.44
N ALA A 114 7.30 5.96 -21.69
CA ALA A 114 8.01 5.02 -20.84
C ALA A 114 8.52 3.79 -21.61
N ALA A 115 9.74 3.37 -21.32
CA ALA A 115 10.32 2.14 -21.87
C ALA A 115 9.71 0.87 -21.24
N ARG A 116 9.36 0.93 -19.95
CA ARG A 116 8.66 -0.13 -19.22
C ARG A 116 7.65 0.47 -18.23
N LEU A 117 6.56 -0.27 -18.05
CA LEU A 117 5.49 0.05 -17.11
C LEU A 117 5.36 -1.10 -16.14
N THR A 118 5.45 -0.84 -14.84
CA THR A 118 5.31 -1.89 -13.84
C THR A 118 4.00 -1.75 -13.09
N VAL A 119 3.33 -2.87 -12.86
CA VAL A 119 2.09 -2.99 -12.09
C VAL A 119 2.25 -4.04 -11.01
N PHE A 120 1.56 -3.88 -9.89
CA PHE A 120 1.65 -4.82 -8.77
C PHE A 120 0.82 -6.10 -9.00
N HIS A 121 -0.20 -6.04 -9.85
CA HIS A 121 -1.07 -7.17 -10.16
C HIS A 121 -1.47 -7.15 -11.65
N ALA A 122 -1.67 -8.35 -12.22
CA ALA A 122 -2.00 -8.52 -13.63
C ALA A 122 -3.28 -7.76 -14.04
N SER A 123 -4.31 -7.76 -13.18
CA SER A 123 -5.57 -7.06 -13.46
C SER A 123 -5.41 -5.56 -13.71
N ILE A 124 -4.45 -4.91 -13.03
CA ILE A 124 -4.12 -3.50 -13.30
C ILE A 124 -3.48 -3.37 -14.68
N GLY A 125 -2.59 -4.30 -15.04
CA GLY A 125 -2.00 -4.36 -16.38
C GLY A 125 -3.06 -4.52 -17.47
N ASP A 126 -4.01 -5.43 -17.27
CA ASP A 126 -5.11 -5.66 -18.20
C ASP A 126 -6.02 -4.42 -18.33
N ARG A 127 -6.32 -3.72 -17.24
CA ARG A 127 -7.06 -2.46 -17.24
C ARG A 127 -6.34 -1.38 -18.05
N VAL A 128 -5.04 -1.22 -17.85
CA VAL A 128 -4.22 -0.26 -18.62
C VAL A 128 -4.18 -0.66 -20.09
N ALA A 129 -3.98 -1.93 -20.41
CA ALA A 129 -3.94 -2.45 -21.77
C ALA A 129 -5.29 -2.37 -22.50
N ALA A 130 -6.41 -2.42 -21.76
CA ALA A 130 -7.74 -2.21 -22.35
C ALA A 130 -7.93 -0.78 -22.87
N VAL A 131 -7.30 0.21 -22.23
CA VAL A 131 -7.36 1.63 -22.64
C VAL A 131 -6.22 2.01 -23.60
N LEU A 132 -5.05 1.39 -23.44
CA LEU A 132 -3.84 1.65 -24.21
C LEU A 132 -3.22 0.32 -24.70
N PRO A 133 -3.84 -0.34 -25.69
CA PRO A 133 -3.43 -1.68 -26.12
C PRO A 133 -1.99 -1.75 -26.64
N ASP A 134 -1.49 -0.69 -27.26
CA ASP A 134 -0.11 -0.60 -27.77
C ASP A 134 0.96 -0.67 -26.67
N LEU A 135 0.57 -0.43 -25.42
CA LEU A 135 1.49 -0.50 -24.28
C LEU A 135 1.56 -1.90 -23.63
N ARG A 136 0.73 -2.87 -24.08
CA ARG A 136 0.68 -4.22 -23.47
C ARG A 136 2.08 -4.88 -23.41
N ALA A 137 2.88 -4.76 -24.44
CA ALA A 137 4.22 -5.34 -24.49
C ALA A 137 5.25 -4.68 -23.55
N ARG A 138 4.93 -3.48 -23.02
CA ARG A 138 5.78 -2.75 -22.07
C ARG A 138 5.37 -2.97 -20.61
N LEU A 139 4.20 -3.59 -20.38
CA LEU A 139 3.68 -3.88 -19.02
C LEU A 139 4.42 -5.08 -18.44
N VAL A 140 4.89 -4.92 -17.21
CA VAL A 140 5.56 -5.97 -16.44
C VAL A 140 4.89 -6.05 -15.06
N VAL A 141 4.44 -7.25 -14.68
CA VAL A 141 3.90 -7.48 -13.35
C VAL A 141 5.04 -7.72 -12.38
N VAL A 142 5.19 -6.84 -11.41
CA VAL A 142 6.12 -6.98 -10.28
C VAL A 142 5.29 -6.96 -8.99
N PRO A 143 4.89 -8.12 -8.47
CA PRO A 143 4.06 -8.17 -7.27
C PRO A 143 4.74 -7.49 -6.09
N GLN A 144 3.95 -6.74 -5.31
CA GLN A 144 4.45 -6.15 -4.07
C GLN A 144 4.82 -7.24 -3.07
N SER A 145 5.84 -6.95 -2.31
CA SER A 145 6.20 -7.71 -1.12
C SER A 145 5.89 -6.93 0.15
N VAL A 146 6.24 -7.49 1.28
CA VAL A 146 6.13 -6.87 2.58
C VAL A 146 7.51 -6.73 3.22
N GLY A 147 7.73 -5.58 3.85
CA GLY A 147 8.96 -5.29 4.58
C GLY A 147 8.67 -5.06 6.06
N LEU A 148 7.86 -5.92 6.67
CA LEU A 148 7.65 -5.90 8.11
C LEU A 148 8.94 -6.37 8.79
N VAL A 149 9.72 -5.42 9.24
CA VAL A 149 10.84 -5.69 10.13
C VAL A 149 10.42 -5.20 11.51
N ALA A 150 10.34 -6.12 12.48
CA ALA A 150 10.02 -5.78 13.85
C ALA A 150 11.24 -5.07 14.47
N HIS A 151 11.28 -3.74 14.38
CA HIS A 151 12.42 -2.97 14.86
C HIS A 151 12.13 -2.22 16.14
N GLU A 152 10.88 -1.77 16.33
CA GLU A 152 10.53 -0.96 17.47
C GLU A 152 9.28 -1.52 18.17
N PRO A 153 9.34 -1.75 19.49
CA PRO A 153 8.17 -2.15 20.23
C PRO A 153 7.17 -1.00 20.30
N LEU A 154 5.89 -1.34 20.19
CA LEU A 154 4.79 -0.44 20.51
C LEU A 154 4.00 -1.09 21.64
N ASP A 155 3.84 -0.38 22.76
CA ASP A 155 2.94 -0.79 23.82
C ASP A 155 1.55 -0.17 23.58
N LEU A 156 0.66 -0.97 22.98
CA LEU A 156 -0.71 -0.54 22.75
C LEU A 156 -1.47 -0.33 24.06
N ARG A 157 -1.18 -1.13 25.09
CA ARG A 157 -1.81 -1.03 26.41
C ARG A 157 -1.43 0.26 27.15
N ALA A 158 -0.23 0.78 26.95
CA ALA A 158 0.17 2.09 27.44
C ALA A 158 -0.59 3.24 26.76
N ARG A 159 -0.95 3.06 25.47
CA ARG A 159 -1.74 4.05 24.71
C ARG A 159 -3.23 3.96 25.01
N TRP A 160 -3.70 2.76 25.26
CA TRP A 160 -5.09 2.47 25.60
C TRP A 160 -5.17 1.22 26.49
N PRO A 161 -5.56 1.35 27.77
CA PRO A 161 -5.73 0.21 28.66
C PRO A 161 -6.76 -0.76 28.10
N LEU A 162 -6.30 -1.88 27.58
CA LEU A 162 -7.15 -2.94 27.05
C LEU A 162 -7.36 -4.01 28.12
N PRO A 163 -8.60 -4.47 28.37
CA PRO A 163 -8.86 -5.58 29.28
C PRO A 163 -8.24 -6.88 28.74
N SER A 164 -8.12 -7.89 29.60
CA SER A 164 -7.76 -9.25 29.17
C SER A 164 -8.89 -9.85 28.32
N GLY A 165 -8.53 -10.68 27.35
CA GLY A 165 -9.50 -11.37 26.49
C GLY A 165 -10.16 -10.49 25.43
N VAL A 166 -9.62 -9.27 25.17
CA VAL A 166 -10.16 -8.45 24.07
C VAL A 166 -10.03 -9.14 22.71
N VAL A 167 -10.98 -8.83 21.81
CA VAL A 167 -10.86 -9.08 20.38
C VAL A 167 -10.61 -7.73 19.69
N ALA A 168 -9.36 -7.50 19.29
CA ALA A 168 -8.91 -6.24 18.75
C ALA A 168 -9.06 -6.21 17.22
N PHE A 169 -10.00 -5.39 16.72
CA PHE A 169 -10.13 -5.03 15.31
C PHE A 169 -9.27 -3.81 15.03
N LEU A 170 -8.37 -3.90 14.06
CA LEU A 170 -7.44 -2.83 13.70
C LEU A 170 -7.70 -2.36 12.26
N LEU A 171 -7.88 -1.06 12.05
CA LEU A 171 -7.85 -0.43 10.73
C LEU A 171 -6.57 0.42 10.61
N PRO A 172 -5.48 -0.14 10.02
CA PRO A 172 -4.21 0.55 9.85
C PRO A 172 -4.21 1.33 8.54
N ALA A 173 -4.83 2.49 8.55
CA ALA A 173 -4.99 3.31 7.34
C ALA A 173 -4.92 4.80 7.63
N ALA A 174 -4.42 5.57 6.67
CA ALA A 174 -4.63 7.01 6.66
C ALA A 174 -6.12 7.32 6.53
N ILE A 175 -6.65 8.15 7.42
CA ILE A 175 -8.08 8.50 7.49
C ILE A 175 -8.41 9.46 6.36
N ARG A 176 -9.17 8.96 5.37
CA ARG A 176 -9.62 9.69 4.17
C ARG A 176 -10.77 8.93 3.50
N PRO A 177 -11.59 9.57 2.63
CA PRO A 177 -12.83 8.98 2.09
C PRO A 177 -12.64 7.59 1.47
N VAL A 178 -11.60 7.39 0.64
CA VAL A 178 -11.38 6.12 -0.06
C VAL A 178 -11.12 4.93 0.88
N LYS A 179 -10.80 5.17 2.16
CA LYS A 179 -10.57 4.12 3.16
C LYS A 179 -11.80 3.75 3.97
N ASP A 180 -12.89 4.46 3.75
CA ASP A 180 -14.18 4.30 4.42
C ASP A 180 -14.08 3.97 5.92
N PRO A 181 -13.48 4.86 6.72
CA PRO A 181 -13.22 4.59 8.14
C PRO A 181 -14.50 4.55 8.98
N MET A 182 -15.63 5.00 8.44
CA MET A 182 -16.92 5.01 9.16
C MET A 182 -17.65 3.69 9.07
N LEU A 183 -17.47 2.92 8.00
CA LEU A 183 -18.17 1.67 7.74
C LEU A 183 -18.17 0.69 8.94
N PRO A 184 -17.05 0.42 9.62
CA PRO A 184 -17.04 -0.61 10.67
C PRO A 184 -17.75 -0.19 11.96
N LEU A 185 -18.04 1.12 12.17
CA LEU A 185 -18.50 1.60 13.47
C LEU A 185 -19.90 1.12 13.85
N ALA A 186 -20.89 1.28 12.96
CA ALA A 186 -22.26 0.89 13.28
C ALA A 186 -22.41 -0.64 13.44
N PRO A 187 -21.85 -1.50 12.56
CA PRO A 187 -21.86 -2.94 12.78
C PRO A 187 -21.17 -3.38 14.07
N LEU A 188 -19.96 -2.87 14.34
CA LEU A 188 -19.24 -3.25 15.56
C LEU A 188 -19.93 -2.72 16.83
N GLU A 189 -20.66 -1.60 16.78
CA GLU A 189 -21.47 -1.11 17.88
C GLU A 189 -22.59 -2.10 18.21
N ARG A 190 -23.32 -2.58 17.20
CA ARG A 190 -24.34 -3.64 17.39
C ARG A 190 -23.72 -4.91 17.97
N LEU A 191 -22.56 -5.32 17.45
CA LEU A 191 -21.86 -6.51 17.91
C LEU A 191 -21.27 -6.35 19.33
N SER A 192 -20.90 -5.15 19.75
CA SER A 192 -20.32 -4.90 21.08
C SER A 192 -21.28 -5.22 22.24
N THR A 193 -22.59 -5.27 21.97
CA THR A 193 -23.60 -5.73 22.96
C THR A 193 -23.54 -7.24 23.17
N ARG A 194 -23.22 -8.00 22.12
CA ARG A 194 -23.08 -9.47 22.16
C ARG A 194 -21.66 -9.91 22.51
N PHE A 195 -20.67 -9.15 22.08
CA PHE A 195 -19.24 -9.39 22.28
C PHE A 195 -18.61 -8.16 22.97
N PRO A 196 -18.78 -8.00 24.28
CA PRO A 196 -18.31 -6.81 25.01
C PRO A 196 -16.78 -6.68 25.05
N GLU A 197 -16.06 -7.73 24.69
CA GLU A 197 -14.61 -7.76 24.51
C GLU A 197 -14.12 -7.09 23.22
N ILE A 198 -14.98 -6.77 22.26
CA ILE A 198 -14.58 -6.09 21.02
C ILE A 198 -13.94 -4.74 21.33
N ARG A 199 -12.82 -4.48 20.68
CA ARG A 199 -12.18 -3.16 20.61
C ARG A 199 -11.84 -2.81 19.18
N MET A 200 -12.18 -1.58 18.76
CA MET A 200 -11.86 -1.05 17.43
C MET A 200 -10.74 -0.01 17.53
N ILE A 201 -9.67 -0.26 16.81
CA ILE A 201 -8.45 0.56 16.80
C ILE A 201 -8.26 1.16 15.41
N TYR A 202 -8.17 2.47 15.35
CA TYR A 202 -7.75 3.21 14.17
C TYR A 202 -6.30 3.65 14.33
N ALA A 203 -5.44 3.34 13.37
CA ALA A 203 -4.04 3.72 13.39
C ALA A 203 -3.64 4.35 12.05
N GLY A 204 -3.29 5.62 12.07
CA GLY A 204 -2.85 6.34 10.87
C GLY A 204 -3.13 7.85 10.92
N PRO A 205 -2.53 8.64 10.02
CA PRO A 205 -2.73 10.08 9.99
C PRO A 205 -4.13 10.45 9.51
N LEU A 206 -4.66 11.56 10.03
CA LEU A 206 -5.88 12.20 9.53
C LEU A 206 -5.52 13.02 8.28
N LEU A 207 -5.70 12.45 7.08
CA LEU A 207 -5.32 13.11 5.82
C LEU A 207 -6.44 13.94 5.21
N ASP A 208 -7.68 13.65 5.56
CA ASP A 208 -8.85 14.44 5.17
C ASP A 208 -9.46 15.05 6.45
N PRO A 209 -9.46 16.41 6.57
CA PRO A 209 -9.95 17.08 7.77
C PRO A 209 -11.41 16.75 8.06
N GLY A 210 -12.28 16.74 7.05
CA GLY A 210 -13.72 16.51 7.23
C GLY A 210 -14.03 15.10 7.71
N VAL A 211 -13.43 14.09 7.07
CA VAL A 211 -13.57 12.68 7.48
C VAL A 211 -12.92 12.44 8.84
N GLY A 212 -11.76 13.05 9.09
CA GLY A 212 -11.05 12.95 10.36
C GLY A 212 -11.87 13.51 11.53
N GLU A 213 -12.44 14.71 11.38
CA GLU A 213 -13.30 15.31 12.41
C GLU A 213 -14.59 14.49 12.64
N ALA A 214 -15.23 14.02 11.57
CA ALA A 214 -16.42 13.18 11.68
C ALA A 214 -16.11 11.88 12.44
N LEU A 215 -14.99 11.22 12.11
CA LEU A 215 -14.52 10.03 12.81
C LEU A 215 -14.29 10.33 14.30
N LEU A 216 -13.50 11.36 14.62
CA LEU A 216 -13.18 11.68 16.02
C LEU A 216 -14.43 12.04 16.84
N ARG A 217 -15.38 12.80 16.26
CA ARG A 217 -16.68 13.07 16.91
C ARG A 217 -17.44 11.78 17.20
N ARG A 218 -17.48 10.86 16.25
CA ARG A 218 -18.17 9.57 16.45
C ARG A 218 -17.49 8.72 17.54
N LEU A 219 -16.16 8.64 17.51
CA LEU A 219 -15.39 7.88 18.49
C LEU A 219 -15.55 8.41 19.93
N ALA A 220 -15.81 9.70 20.11
CA ALA A 220 -16.02 10.28 21.45
C ALA A 220 -17.19 9.66 22.22
N SER A 221 -18.19 9.10 21.52
CA SER A 221 -19.33 8.40 22.12
C SER A 221 -19.16 6.88 22.22
N LEU A 222 -18.02 6.32 21.78
CA LEU A 222 -17.78 4.88 21.69
C LEU A 222 -16.59 4.46 22.58
N PRO A 223 -16.83 4.03 23.84
CA PRO A 223 -15.72 3.69 24.74
C PRO A 223 -14.90 2.47 24.31
N TRP A 224 -15.45 1.66 23.42
CA TRP A 224 -14.81 0.46 22.83
C TRP A 224 -14.04 0.74 21.54
N ALA A 225 -14.02 1.99 21.03
CA ALA A 225 -13.34 2.37 19.79
C ALA A 225 -12.41 3.57 20.02
N ARG A 226 -11.21 3.54 19.42
CA ARG A 226 -10.21 4.60 19.60
C ARG A 226 -9.33 4.81 18.37
N HIS A 227 -9.03 6.07 18.07
CA HIS A 227 -7.94 6.46 17.20
C HIS A 227 -6.66 6.68 18.02
N ILE A 228 -5.61 5.90 17.75
CA ILE A 228 -4.34 5.94 18.48
C ILE A 228 -3.28 6.84 17.85
N GLY A 229 -3.67 7.58 16.80
CA GLY A 229 -2.77 8.47 16.07
C GLY A 229 -1.95 7.76 15.00
N THR A 230 -0.97 8.47 14.47
CA THR A 230 -0.03 7.94 13.48
C THR A 230 0.94 6.97 14.14
N VAL A 231 1.12 5.80 13.54
CA VAL A 231 2.09 4.79 13.98
C VAL A 231 3.22 4.72 12.95
N PRO A 232 4.48 4.92 13.36
CA PRO A 232 5.62 4.73 12.48
C PRO A 232 5.66 3.30 11.90
N HIS A 233 6.10 3.15 10.64
CA HIS A 233 6.13 1.83 9.99
C HIS A 233 7.02 0.83 10.75
N ALA A 234 8.09 1.29 11.42
CA ALA A 234 8.95 0.46 12.26
C ALA A 234 8.22 -0.19 13.46
N GLN A 235 7.08 0.38 13.89
CA GLN A 235 6.24 -0.14 14.96
C GLN A 235 5.03 -0.95 14.46
N MET A 236 4.82 -1.02 13.14
CA MET A 236 3.62 -1.67 12.58
C MET A 236 3.58 -3.17 12.89
N ALA A 237 4.69 -3.87 12.83
CA ALA A 237 4.75 -5.29 13.17
C ALA A 237 4.32 -5.54 14.64
N SER A 238 4.73 -4.67 15.56
CA SER A 238 4.34 -4.74 16.98
C SER A 238 2.85 -4.44 17.17
N LEU A 239 2.29 -3.48 16.42
CA LEU A 239 0.85 -3.18 16.46
C LEU A 239 0.02 -4.34 15.92
N LEU A 240 0.41 -4.91 14.78
CA LEU A 240 -0.25 -6.08 14.19
C LEU A 240 -0.22 -7.28 15.14
N ALA A 241 0.90 -7.51 15.82
CA ALA A 241 1.00 -8.61 16.81
C ALA A 241 0.02 -8.48 17.98
N GLN A 242 -0.45 -7.27 18.29
CA GLN A 242 -1.41 -6.97 19.35
C GLN A 242 -2.86 -6.82 18.86
N SER A 243 -3.12 -7.16 17.60
CA SER A 243 -4.47 -7.18 17.01
C SER A 243 -4.89 -8.59 16.64
N ASP A 244 -6.20 -8.85 16.59
CA ASP A 244 -6.79 -10.14 16.24
C ASP A 244 -7.30 -10.15 14.81
N VAL A 245 -7.95 -9.06 14.38
CA VAL A 245 -8.53 -8.90 13.05
C VAL A 245 -8.06 -7.57 12.46
N VAL A 246 -7.51 -7.61 11.26
CA VAL A 246 -7.10 -6.41 10.52
C VAL A 246 -8.14 -6.10 9.44
N LEU A 247 -8.61 -4.87 9.45
CA LEU A 247 -9.63 -4.37 8.54
C LEU A 247 -9.02 -3.65 7.34
N ASN A 248 -9.61 -3.88 6.16
CA ASN A 248 -9.46 -2.99 5.02
C ASN A 248 -10.86 -2.71 4.44
N CYS A 249 -11.40 -1.52 4.75
CA CYS A 249 -12.72 -1.08 4.31
C CYS A 249 -12.65 -0.20 3.04
N SER A 250 -11.56 -0.28 2.28
CA SER A 250 -11.33 0.61 1.15
C SER A 250 -12.36 0.45 0.04
N LEU A 251 -12.80 1.57 -0.53
CA LEU A 251 -13.65 1.62 -1.73
C LEU A 251 -12.88 1.28 -3.00
N SER A 252 -11.58 1.56 -3.02
CA SER A 252 -10.65 1.16 -4.09
C SER A 252 -9.21 1.07 -3.58
N GLU A 253 -8.44 0.17 -4.20
CA GLU A 253 -6.99 0.04 -3.98
C GLU A 253 -6.28 0.00 -5.33
N GLY A 254 -5.05 0.47 -5.35
CA GLY A 254 -4.27 0.60 -6.58
C GLY A 254 -3.55 -0.66 -7.04
N GLY A 255 -4.03 -1.79 -6.65
CA GLY A 255 -3.40 -3.08 -6.79
C GLY A 255 -3.41 -3.77 -5.44
N MET A 256 -2.29 -4.28 -5.01
CA MET A 256 -2.16 -4.98 -3.72
C MET A 256 -2.12 -3.98 -2.56
N ALA A 257 -3.04 -4.11 -1.61
CA ALA A 257 -3.09 -3.25 -0.43
C ALA A 257 -1.96 -3.59 0.56
N ASN A 258 -1.06 -2.65 0.86
CA ASN A 258 0.04 -2.87 1.82
C ASN A 258 -0.48 -3.35 3.18
N SER A 259 -1.54 -2.74 3.72
CA SER A 259 -2.09 -3.11 5.02
C SER A 259 -2.61 -4.55 5.08
N VAL A 260 -3.20 -5.04 3.98
CA VAL A 260 -3.63 -6.44 3.85
C VAL A 260 -2.42 -7.36 3.78
N LEU A 261 -1.43 -7.03 2.94
CA LEU A 261 -0.22 -7.83 2.78
C LEU A 261 0.58 -7.92 4.10
N GLU A 262 0.66 -6.81 4.84
CA GLU A 262 1.30 -6.75 6.16
C GLU A 262 0.54 -7.57 7.21
N ALA A 263 -0.79 -7.52 7.20
CA ALA A 263 -1.62 -8.31 8.11
C ALA A 263 -1.47 -9.81 7.86
N LEU A 264 -1.52 -10.24 6.58
CA LEU A 264 -1.28 -11.62 6.19
C LEU A 264 0.11 -12.09 6.60
N ALA A 265 1.16 -11.30 6.32
CA ALA A 265 2.53 -11.62 6.75
C ALA A 265 2.69 -11.75 8.26
N ALA A 266 1.96 -10.93 9.03
CA ALA A 266 1.91 -11.01 10.49
C ALA A 266 1.06 -12.20 11.01
N GLY A 267 0.41 -12.96 10.14
CA GLY A 267 -0.48 -14.06 10.50
C GLY A 267 -1.73 -13.60 11.23
N ARG A 268 -2.26 -12.42 10.85
CA ARG A 268 -3.52 -11.92 11.40
C ARG A 268 -4.69 -12.23 10.48
N ALA A 269 -5.86 -12.50 11.07
CA ALA A 269 -7.07 -12.62 10.29
C ALA A 269 -7.38 -11.29 9.59
N VAL A 270 -7.72 -11.34 8.32
CA VAL A 270 -8.08 -10.16 7.51
C VAL A 270 -9.56 -10.17 7.22
N LEU A 271 -10.22 -9.03 7.44
CA LEU A 271 -11.58 -8.77 6.97
C LEU A 271 -11.52 -7.55 6.04
N ALA A 272 -11.74 -7.76 4.75
CA ALA A 272 -11.53 -6.74 3.74
C ALA A 272 -12.72 -6.58 2.81
N SER A 273 -12.94 -5.35 2.30
CA SER A 273 -13.94 -5.10 1.27
C SER A 273 -13.66 -5.92 0.01
N ASP A 274 -14.72 -6.43 -0.64
CA ASP A 274 -14.65 -7.26 -1.85
C ASP A 274 -14.38 -6.41 -3.09
N ILE A 275 -13.18 -5.85 -3.15
CA ILE A 275 -12.66 -5.05 -4.27
C ILE A 275 -11.47 -5.74 -4.92
N GLU A 276 -11.19 -5.39 -6.18
CA GLU A 276 -10.13 -6.01 -6.97
C GLU A 276 -8.77 -6.04 -6.26
N GLY A 277 -8.37 -4.93 -5.63
CA GLY A 277 -7.09 -4.84 -4.94
C GLY A 277 -6.98 -5.77 -3.72
N ASN A 278 -8.08 -6.05 -3.02
CA ASN A 278 -8.10 -6.99 -1.91
C ASN A 278 -8.20 -8.44 -2.41
N ARG A 279 -9.00 -8.70 -3.47
CA ARG A 279 -9.06 -10.03 -4.12
C ARG A 279 -7.72 -10.50 -4.68
N SER A 280 -6.81 -9.58 -4.98
CA SER A 280 -5.44 -9.94 -5.41
C SER A 280 -4.61 -10.62 -4.31
N LEU A 281 -5.03 -10.50 -3.03
CA LEU A 281 -4.31 -11.00 -1.85
C LEU A 281 -5.14 -11.96 -1.01
N VAL A 282 -6.48 -11.80 -1.01
CA VAL A 282 -7.38 -12.53 -0.12
C VAL A 282 -8.18 -13.53 -0.93
N GLU A 283 -7.94 -14.80 -0.68
CA GLU A 283 -8.82 -15.90 -1.06
C GLU A 283 -9.88 -16.06 0.04
N ASN A 284 -11.15 -15.72 -0.31
CA ASN A 284 -12.22 -15.61 0.66
C ASN A 284 -12.48 -16.94 1.39
N GLY A 285 -12.45 -16.90 2.73
CA GLY A 285 -12.63 -18.06 3.61
C GLY A 285 -11.38 -18.94 3.77
N VAL A 286 -10.28 -18.64 3.04
CA VAL A 286 -9.01 -19.38 3.08
C VAL A 286 -7.90 -18.55 3.71
N THR A 287 -7.54 -17.41 3.12
CA THR A 287 -6.45 -16.55 3.63
C THR A 287 -6.96 -15.29 4.31
N GLY A 288 -8.26 -15.06 4.30
CA GLY A 288 -8.96 -13.95 4.90
C GLY A 288 -10.44 -14.00 4.54
N VAL A 289 -11.19 -12.98 4.91
CA VAL A 289 -12.63 -12.89 4.64
C VAL A 289 -12.91 -11.60 3.89
N LEU A 290 -13.73 -11.70 2.84
CA LEU A 290 -14.19 -10.56 2.05
C LEU A 290 -15.65 -10.22 2.40
N PHE A 291 -16.02 -8.94 2.34
CA PHE A 291 -17.38 -8.43 2.50
C PHE A 291 -17.72 -7.42 1.41
N ARG A 292 -18.99 -7.36 0.99
CA ARG A 292 -19.47 -6.48 -0.08
C ARG A 292 -20.19 -5.24 0.44
N ASP A 293 -20.81 -5.35 1.60
CA ASP A 293 -21.61 -4.30 2.23
C ASP A 293 -21.55 -4.37 3.76
N GLU A 294 -22.21 -3.41 4.42
CA GLU A 294 -22.25 -3.31 5.88
C GLU A 294 -22.88 -4.53 6.54
N ALA A 295 -23.93 -5.11 5.92
CA ALA A 295 -24.62 -6.27 6.49
C ALA A 295 -23.72 -7.52 6.45
N GLU A 296 -23.01 -7.74 5.35
CA GLU A 296 -22.06 -8.83 5.25
C GLU A 296 -20.83 -8.58 6.16
N PHE A 297 -20.37 -7.33 6.28
CA PHE A 297 -19.32 -6.98 7.25
C PHE A 297 -19.72 -7.41 8.67
N GLU A 298 -20.96 -7.09 9.10
CA GLU A 298 -21.42 -7.44 10.46
C GLU A 298 -21.43 -8.95 10.69
N VAL A 299 -21.94 -9.72 9.73
CA VAL A 299 -21.94 -11.19 9.82
C VAL A 299 -20.52 -11.73 9.95
N ARG A 300 -19.61 -11.29 9.08
CA ARG A 300 -18.22 -11.75 9.07
C ARG A 300 -17.43 -11.29 10.30
N ALA A 301 -17.68 -10.07 10.76
CA ALA A 301 -17.08 -9.57 11.99
C ALA A 301 -17.55 -10.38 13.22
N ALA A 302 -18.85 -10.80 13.27
CA ALA A 302 -19.37 -11.66 14.33
C ALA A 302 -18.72 -13.05 14.33
N GLU A 303 -18.54 -13.66 13.14
CA GLU A 303 -17.84 -14.94 12.99
C GLU A 303 -16.40 -14.85 13.53
N LEU A 304 -15.68 -13.79 13.11
CA LEU A 304 -14.31 -13.57 13.54
C LEU A 304 -14.20 -13.19 15.03
N ALA A 305 -15.18 -12.50 15.59
CA ALA A 305 -15.19 -12.19 17.03
C ALA A 305 -15.39 -13.47 17.87
N GLY A 306 -16.34 -14.33 17.44
CA GLY A 306 -16.73 -15.51 18.21
C GLY A 306 -15.85 -16.76 18.02
N ASP A 307 -15.04 -16.83 16.96
CA ASP A 307 -14.23 -18.03 16.65
C ASP A 307 -12.73 -17.73 16.59
N PRO A 308 -11.99 -17.90 17.69
CA PRO A 308 -10.53 -17.76 17.71
C PRO A 308 -9.82 -18.77 16.79
N GLY A 309 -10.36 -19.98 16.63
CA GLY A 309 -9.80 -20.99 15.74
C GLY A 309 -9.91 -20.58 14.27
N LEU A 310 -11.01 -19.90 13.88
CA LEU A 310 -11.14 -19.32 12.54
C LEU A 310 -10.07 -18.25 12.30
N ARG A 311 -9.86 -17.33 13.27
CA ARG A 311 -8.83 -16.30 13.15
C ARG A 311 -7.43 -16.91 12.98
N GLU A 312 -7.12 -17.95 13.75
CA GLU A 312 -5.83 -18.65 13.67
C GLU A 312 -5.62 -19.33 12.31
N ARG A 313 -6.61 -20.07 11.82
CA ARG A 313 -6.52 -20.75 10.51
C ARG A 313 -6.32 -19.76 9.36
N LEU A 314 -7.12 -18.68 9.32
CA LEU A 314 -7.01 -17.66 8.30
C LEU A 314 -5.65 -16.95 8.35
N GLY A 315 -5.19 -16.60 9.55
CA GLY A 315 -3.90 -15.95 9.76
C GLY A 315 -2.72 -16.83 9.34
N GLN A 316 -2.75 -18.12 9.69
CA GLN A 316 -1.74 -19.09 9.29
C GLN A 316 -1.68 -19.23 7.76
N ALA A 317 -2.82 -19.46 7.11
CA ALA A 317 -2.88 -19.60 5.66
C ALA A 317 -2.42 -18.31 4.94
N GLY A 318 -2.79 -17.13 5.46
CA GLY A 318 -2.33 -15.84 4.94
C GLY A 318 -0.81 -15.67 5.05
N ARG A 319 -0.21 -16.07 6.17
CA ARG A 319 1.26 -16.03 6.36
C ARG A 319 1.98 -16.94 5.38
N GLU A 320 1.47 -18.15 5.18
CA GLU A 320 2.02 -19.11 4.24
C GLU A 320 1.94 -18.61 2.79
N LEU A 321 0.81 -18.01 2.41
CA LEU A 321 0.64 -17.37 1.11
C LEU A 321 1.73 -16.30 0.87
N VAL A 322 1.90 -15.39 1.82
CA VAL A 322 2.87 -14.30 1.67
C VAL A 322 4.30 -14.82 1.59
N ALA A 323 4.66 -15.78 2.44
CA ALA A 323 5.99 -16.39 2.43
C ALA A 323 6.31 -17.10 1.10
N ARG A 324 5.32 -17.74 0.49
CA ARG A 324 5.46 -18.48 -0.76
C ARG A 324 5.45 -17.57 -1.99
N ASP A 325 4.46 -16.66 -2.08
CA ASP A 325 4.15 -15.97 -3.33
C ASP A 325 4.68 -14.54 -3.39
N TYR A 326 4.92 -13.91 -2.23
CA TYR A 326 5.31 -12.52 -2.10
C TYR A 326 6.60 -12.28 -1.29
N PRO A 327 7.67 -13.12 -1.44
CA PRO A 327 8.93 -12.89 -0.76
C PRO A 327 9.58 -11.60 -1.29
N LEU A 328 10.29 -10.87 -0.41
CA LEU A 328 10.94 -9.60 -0.79
C LEU A 328 11.93 -9.76 -1.94
N SER A 329 12.64 -10.90 -1.99
CA SER A 329 13.56 -11.21 -3.08
C SER A 329 12.89 -11.17 -4.46
N ARG A 330 11.66 -11.71 -4.58
CA ARG A 330 10.90 -11.72 -5.84
C ARG A 330 10.56 -10.33 -6.33
N GLU A 331 10.15 -9.43 -5.44
CA GLU A 331 9.88 -8.02 -5.79
C GLU A 331 11.16 -7.33 -6.28
N ILE A 332 12.25 -7.47 -5.52
CA ILE A 332 13.52 -6.80 -5.81
C ILE A 332 14.15 -7.36 -7.09
N ASP A 333 14.15 -8.67 -7.27
CA ASP A 333 14.65 -9.30 -8.49
C ASP A 333 13.82 -8.89 -9.72
N GLY A 334 12.49 -8.79 -9.58
CA GLY A 334 11.61 -8.28 -10.64
C GLY A 334 11.98 -6.86 -11.09
N TYR A 335 12.25 -5.94 -10.17
CA TYR A 335 12.72 -4.59 -10.53
C TYR A 335 14.14 -4.60 -11.11
N ARG A 336 15.04 -5.43 -10.61
CA ARG A 336 16.36 -5.60 -11.22
C ARG A 336 16.28 -6.07 -12.68
N ASP A 337 15.42 -7.02 -12.97
CA ASP A 337 15.22 -7.54 -14.30
C ASP A 337 14.63 -6.48 -15.26
N VAL A 338 13.69 -5.67 -14.76
CA VAL A 338 13.18 -4.50 -15.50
C VAL A 338 14.32 -3.54 -15.82
N TYR A 339 15.22 -3.25 -14.89
CA TYR A 339 16.34 -2.35 -15.15
C TYR A 339 17.39 -2.97 -16.07
N ARG A 340 17.73 -4.25 -15.89
CA ARG A 340 18.68 -4.99 -16.75
C ARG A 340 18.28 -5.04 -18.21
N ALA A 341 16.98 -5.06 -18.47
CA ALA A 341 16.47 -5.00 -19.84
C ALA A 341 16.71 -3.64 -20.52
N LEU A 342 17.11 -2.60 -19.77
CA LEU A 342 17.25 -1.23 -20.26
C LEU A 342 18.66 -0.67 -20.08
N ILE A 343 19.35 -1.04 -19.01
CA ILE A 343 20.67 -0.53 -18.65
C ILE A 343 21.53 -1.65 -18.01
N PRO A 344 22.88 -1.56 -18.08
CA PRO A 344 23.74 -2.50 -17.38
C PRO A 344 23.67 -2.26 -15.87
N VAL A 345 23.04 -3.17 -15.13
CA VAL A 345 23.05 -3.21 -13.64
C VAL A 345 23.81 -4.43 -13.13
N PRO A 346 24.32 -4.39 -11.88
CA PRO A 346 25.03 -5.53 -11.30
C PRO A 346 24.21 -6.82 -11.30
N ALA A 347 24.93 -7.94 -11.36
CA ALA A 347 24.34 -9.29 -11.38
C ALA A 347 23.69 -9.68 -10.03
#